data_4663932455509b8d4df959da8a2fa66b
#
_entry.id   4663932455509b8d4df959da8a2fa66b
#
_cell.length_a   1.000
_cell.length_b   1.000
_cell.length_c   1.000
_cell.angle_alpha   90.00
_cell.angle_beta   90.00
_cell.angle_gamma   90.00
#
_symmetry.space_group_name_H-M   'P 1'
#
loop_
_entity.id
_entity.type
_entity.pdbx_description
1 polymer ?
#
loop_
_entity_poly.entity_id
_entity_poly.type
_entity_poly.pdbx_seq_one_letter_code
_entity_poly.pdbx_strand_id
1 'polypeptide(L)'
;ETKYFFQISPDIEFNFKNLEIFLEYAKKFNNKFAGIGPRFLDVKPKSHKQISKNLEYSKIDSIHGSCMFINKENFNNIGKFDENFFLYFEETEYCYRAMKKGYFSYQVNSVKVKSTGRSVETQNENDLNNILIWHFIWSKYYFSKKKYGKFFSTIIFTPLLLRIYIKILFYKIVRKKLIVDKYKYRLDGLKKSMMGISSYLRP
;
A
#
# COMPACT_ATOMS: atom_id res chain seq x y z
N GLU A 1 -12.74 9.64 25.26
CA GLU A 1 -12.43 9.41 23.84
C GLU A 1 -10.93 9.23 23.64
N THR A 2 -10.53 8.23 22.79
CA THR A 2 -9.12 8.00 22.47
C THR A 2 -8.62 9.04 21.47
N LYS A 3 -7.46 9.64 21.73
CA LYS A 3 -6.81 10.63 20.86
C LYS A 3 -6.12 9.98 19.65
N TYR A 4 -5.64 8.75 19.82
CA TYR A 4 -4.90 8.00 18.83
C TYR A 4 -5.49 6.62 18.63
N PHE A 5 -5.22 6.02 17.48
CA PHE A 5 -5.42 4.61 17.25
C PHE A 5 -4.20 3.99 16.54
N PHE A 6 -4.04 2.72 16.74
CA PHE A 6 -2.94 1.95 16.18
C PHE A 6 -3.50 0.82 15.31
N GLN A 7 -3.24 0.93 14.02
CA GLN A 7 -3.56 -0.13 13.05
C GLN A 7 -2.38 -1.07 12.95
N ILE A 8 -2.61 -2.35 13.18
CA ILE A 8 -1.60 -3.41 13.05
C ILE A 8 -2.21 -4.64 12.40
N SER A 9 -1.47 -5.25 11.48
CA SER A 9 -1.84 -6.53 10.86
C SER A 9 -1.39 -7.71 11.73
N PRO A 10 -2.12 -8.83 11.74
CA PRO A 10 -1.80 -9.98 12.59
C PRO A 10 -0.43 -10.62 12.33
N ASP A 11 0.12 -10.42 11.13
CA ASP A 11 1.42 -10.95 10.70
C ASP A 11 2.61 -10.07 11.09
N ILE A 12 2.42 -9.05 11.92
CA ILE A 12 3.49 -8.16 12.35
C ILE A 12 3.93 -8.49 13.77
N GLU A 13 5.21 -8.81 13.91
CA GLU A 13 5.86 -8.92 15.22
C GLU A 13 6.13 -7.51 15.78
N PHE A 14 5.31 -7.09 16.73
CA PHE A 14 5.39 -5.76 17.33
C PHE A 14 5.51 -5.83 18.85
N ASN A 15 6.51 -5.13 19.40
CA ASN A 15 6.61 -4.94 20.84
C ASN A 15 5.79 -3.71 21.25
N PHE A 16 4.70 -3.93 22.00
CA PHE A 16 3.76 -2.87 22.39
C PHE A 16 4.39 -1.78 23.28
N LYS A 17 5.53 -2.03 23.96
CA LYS A 17 6.32 -0.97 24.63
C LYS A 17 6.77 0.13 23.66
N ASN A 18 6.90 -0.18 22.38
CA ASN A 18 7.25 0.81 21.35
C ASN A 18 6.12 1.83 21.06
N LEU A 19 4.91 1.63 21.56
CA LEU A 19 3.86 2.64 21.48
C LEU A 19 4.23 3.93 22.23
N GLU A 20 4.96 3.83 23.33
CA GLU A 20 5.47 5.00 24.07
C GLU A 20 6.36 5.86 23.18
N ILE A 21 7.22 5.23 22.38
CA ILE A 21 8.07 5.92 21.40
C ILE A 21 7.21 6.67 20.38
N PHE A 22 6.17 6.05 19.86
CA PHE A 22 5.26 6.72 18.90
C PHE A 22 4.53 7.91 19.56
N LEU A 23 4.16 7.81 20.84
CA LEU A 23 3.55 8.90 21.59
C LEU A 23 4.53 10.07 21.80
N GLU A 24 5.81 9.79 22.07
CA GLU A 24 6.86 10.81 22.17
C GLU A 24 7.03 11.55 20.84
N TYR A 25 7.13 10.82 19.72
CA TYR A 25 7.21 11.45 18.39
C TYR A 25 5.94 12.20 18.00
N ALA A 26 4.75 11.73 18.40
CA ALA A 26 3.52 12.47 18.19
C ALA A 26 3.55 13.85 18.86
N LYS A 27 4.07 13.93 20.10
CA LYS A 27 4.30 15.20 20.80
C LYS A 27 5.36 16.05 20.08
N LYS A 28 6.50 15.43 19.69
CA LYS A 28 7.59 16.09 18.95
C LYS A 28 7.11 16.72 17.63
N PHE A 29 6.12 16.13 16.96
CA PHE A 29 5.50 16.66 15.75
C PHE A 29 4.29 17.58 16.03
N ASN A 30 4.10 18.02 17.27
CA ASN A 30 2.95 18.84 17.69
C ASN A 30 1.60 18.22 17.29
N ASN A 31 1.50 16.92 17.31
CA ASN A 31 0.36 16.13 16.83
C ASN A 31 -0.06 16.39 15.37
N LYS A 32 0.76 17.05 14.57
CA LYS A 32 0.47 17.39 13.17
C LYS A 32 1.18 16.42 12.23
N PHE A 33 0.62 15.21 12.07
CA PHE A 33 1.14 14.17 11.21
C PHE A 33 0.00 13.35 10.58
N ALA A 34 0.25 12.74 9.43
CA ALA A 34 -0.66 11.80 8.80
C ALA A 34 -0.68 10.46 9.53
N GLY A 35 0.51 9.98 9.84
CA GLY A 35 0.75 8.75 10.58
C GLY A 35 2.23 8.61 10.91
N ILE A 36 2.50 7.74 11.87
CA ILE A 36 3.86 7.33 12.28
C ILE A 36 3.94 5.82 12.11
N GLY A 37 4.99 5.33 11.47
CA GLY A 37 5.22 3.90 11.27
C GLY A 37 6.61 3.47 11.71
N PRO A 38 6.82 2.16 11.93
CA PRO A 38 8.11 1.58 12.24
C PRO A 38 8.97 1.40 10.99
N ARG A 39 10.21 1.02 11.20
CA ARG A 39 11.09 0.50 10.16
C ARG A 39 10.85 -1.00 9.98
N PHE A 40 10.50 -1.42 8.78
CA PHE A 40 10.41 -2.83 8.40
C PHE A 40 11.80 -3.37 8.07
N LEU A 41 12.16 -4.55 8.63
CA LEU A 41 13.46 -5.18 8.44
C LEU A 41 13.53 -6.05 7.18
N ASP A 42 12.40 -6.59 6.77
CA ASP A 42 12.22 -7.57 5.69
C ASP A 42 11.70 -6.98 4.37
N VAL A 43 11.30 -5.70 4.39
CA VAL A 43 10.87 -5.02 3.17
C VAL A 43 12.08 -4.61 2.33
N LYS A 44 12.17 -5.15 1.11
CA LYS A 44 13.24 -4.80 0.17
C LYS A 44 13.25 -3.28 -0.12
N PRO A 45 14.43 -2.63 -0.14
CA PRO A 45 14.58 -1.17 -0.20
C PRO A 45 13.93 -0.45 -1.38
N LYS A 46 13.47 -1.17 -2.40
CA LYS A 46 12.94 -0.59 -3.64
C LYS A 46 11.55 0.05 -3.53
N SER A 47 10.83 -0.14 -2.44
CA SER A 47 9.46 0.38 -2.28
C SER A 47 9.36 1.66 -1.46
N HIS A 48 10.34 1.96 -0.63
CA HIS A 48 10.39 3.18 0.17
C HIS A 48 11.79 3.78 0.06
N LYS A 49 11.89 5.09 -0.12
CA LYS A 49 13.18 5.79 -0.07
C LYS A 49 13.87 5.40 1.25
N GLN A 50 14.98 4.68 1.15
CA GLN A 50 15.73 4.30 2.34
C GLN A 50 16.19 5.56 3.04
N ILE A 51 15.79 5.63 4.25
CA ILE A 51 16.23 6.60 5.23
C ILE A 51 17.68 6.29 5.57
N SER A 52 18.49 7.32 5.65
CA SER A 52 19.83 7.22 6.24
C SER A 52 19.72 6.49 7.58
N LYS A 53 20.50 5.41 7.75
CA LYS A 53 20.51 4.60 8.98
C LYS A 53 20.79 5.43 10.26
N ASN A 54 21.31 6.64 10.09
CA ASN A 54 21.77 7.53 11.16
C ASN A 54 20.72 8.54 11.62
N LEU A 55 19.51 8.57 11.01
CA LEU A 55 18.44 9.46 11.45
C LEU A 55 17.52 8.73 12.43
N GLU A 56 17.12 9.42 13.50
CA GLU A 56 16.14 8.91 14.46
C GLU A 56 14.79 8.63 13.79
N TYR A 57 14.38 9.54 12.91
CA TYR A 57 13.16 9.42 12.11
C TYR A 57 13.34 10.03 10.73
N SER A 58 12.43 9.76 9.82
CA SER A 58 12.42 10.39 8.50
C SER A 58 11.01 10.60 8.00
N LYS A 59 10.87 11.68 7.24
CA LYS A 59 9.67 11.96 6.47
C LYS A 59 9.64 11.04 5.25
N ILE A 60 8.53 10.35 5.07
CA ILE A 60 8.32 9.36 4.00
C ILE A 60 7.04 9.67 3.23
N ASP A 61 6.96 9.20 1.98
CA ASP A 61 5.81 9.44 1.11
C ASP A 61 4.58 8.63 1.56
N SER A 62 4.80 7.43 2.10
CA SER A 62 3.73 6.54 2.58
C SER A 62 4.24 5.63 3.70
N ILE A 63 3.39 5.37 4.68
CA ILE A 63 3.62 4.39 5.74
C ILE A 63 3.09 3.05 5.24
N HIS A 64 3.67 1.96 5.74
CA HIS A 64 3.15 0.63 5.45
C HIS A 64 1.84 0.40 6.21
N GLY A 65 0.76 0.08 5.49
CA GLY A 65 -0.59 -0.04 6.05
C GLY A 65 -0.74 -1.08 7.16
N SER A 66 0.15 -2.08 7.20
CA SER A 66 0.13 -3.11 8.24
C SER A 66 0.63 -2.65 9.62
N CYS A 67 1.20 -1.43 9.74
CA CYS A 67 1.63 -0.92 11.05
C CYS A 67 1.64 0.62 11.04
N MET A 68 0.54 1.25 11.48
CA MET A 68 0.35 2.70 11.45
C MET A 68 -0.19 3.22 12.78
N PHE A 69 0.50 4.19 13.37
CA PHE A 69 0.03 4.98 14.50
C PHE A 69 -0.54 6.29 14.00
N ILE A 70 -1.80 6.58 14.32
CA ILE A 70 -2.58 7.64 13.69
C ILE A 70 -3.26 8.51 14.77
N ASN A 71 -3.22 9.84 14.57
CA ASN A 71 -4.02 10.77 15.36
C ASN A 71 -5.45 10.81 14.78
N LYS A 72 -6.46 10.59 15.63
CA LYS A 72 -7.86 10.48 15.22
C LYS A 72 -8.42 11.78 14.65
N GLU A 73 -8.06 12.91 15.22
CA GLU A 73 -8.47 14.23 14.74
C GLU A 73 -7.89 14.50 13.33
N ASN A 74 -6.58 14.26 13.15
CA ASN A 74 -5.94 14.43 11.85
C ASN A 74 -6.55 13.50 10.81
N PHE A 75 -6.84 12.24 11.18
CA PHE A 75 -7.47 11.25 10.30
C PHE A 75 -8.85 11.75 9.80
N ASN A 76 -9.64 12.35 10.66
CA ASN A 76 -10.91 12.95 10.30
C ASN A 76 -10.72 14.19 9.41
N ASN A 77 -9.77 15.07 9.74
CA ASN A 77 -9.48 16.29 8.98
C ASN A 77 -8.90 15.99 7.59
N ILE A 78 -8.07 14.98 7.47
CA ILE A 78 -7.53 14.49 6.18
C ILE A 78 -8.63 13.82 5.37
N GLY A 79 -9.53 13.12 6.03
CA GLY A 79 -10.52 12.21 5.50
C GLY A 79 -10.05 10.76 5.62
N LYS A 80 -10.97 9.88 5.94
CA LYS A 80 -10.74 8.45 6.14
C LYS A 80 -10.12 7.77 4.92
N PHE A 81 -9.75 6.50 5.05
CA PHE A 81 -9.35 5.68 3.89
C PHE A 81 -10.47 5.63 2.85
N ASP A 82 -10.08 5.63 1.58
CA ASP A 82 -11.03 5.50 0.47
C ASP A 82 -11.46 4.03 0.35
N GLU A 83 -12.71 3.75 0.66
CA GLU A 83 -13.31 2.40 0.68
C GLU A 83 -13.42 1.74 -0.70
N ASN A 84 -13.14 2.47 -1.79
CA ASN A 84 -13.03 1.86 -3.12
C ASN A 84 -11.77 0.98 -3.25
N PHE A 85 -10.75 1.19 -2.42
CA PHE A 85 -9.62 0.27 -2.31
C PHE A 85 -10.03 -0.92 -1.44
N PHE A 86 -10.09 -2.10 -2.02
CA PHE A 86 -10.27 -3.32 -1.21
C PHE A 86 -8.94 -3.81 -0.64
N LEU A 87 -7.87 -3.76 -1.45
CA LEU A 87 -6.51 -4.13 -1.06
C LEU A 87 -5.51 -3.24 -1.79
N TYR A 88 -4.45 -2.85 -1.08
CA TYR A 88 -3.31 -2.07 -1.56
C TYR A 88 -3.64 -0.62 -1.94
N PHE A 89 -2.72 0.27 -1.64
CA PHE A 89 -2.74 1.71 -1.94
C PHE A 89 -3.73 2.56 -1.13
N GLU A 90 -4.56 1.98 -0.24
CA GLU A 90 -5.43 2.75 0.65
C GLU A 90 -4.63 3.70 1.55
N GLU A 91 -3.55 3.19 2.16
CA GLU A 91 -2.65 3.98 3.00
C GLU A 91 -1.80 4.95 2.16
N THR A 92 -1.42 4.55 0.96
CA THR A 92 -0.64 5.38 0.04
C THR A 92 -1.46 6.59 -0.44
N GLU A 93 -2.72 6.37 -0.76
CA GLU A 93 -3.66 7.42 -1.15
C GLU A 93 -3.95 8.37 0.01
N TYR A 94 -4.17 7.82 1.20
CA TYR A 94 -4.37 8.58 2.41
C TYR A 94 -3.15 9.49 2.71
N CYS A 95 -1.95 8.94 2.70
CA CYS A 95 -0.71 9.71 2.91
C CYS A 95 -0.52 10.80 1.82
N TYR A 96 -0.89 10.53 0.59
CA TYR A 96 -0.85 11.51 -0.49
C TYR A 96 -1.83 12.68 -0.26
N ARG A 97 -3.09 12.41 0.14
CA ARG A 97 -4.05 13.46 0.52
C ARG A 97 -3.59 14.25 1.73
N ALA A 98 -3.05 13.55 2.73
CA ALA A 98 -2.51 14.14 3.94
C ALA A 98 -1.40 15.14 3.62
N MET A 99 -0.44 14.75 2.78
CA MET A 99 0.66 15.60 2.35
C MET A 99 0.16 16.89 1.69
N LYS A 100 -0.88 16.82 0.86
CA LYS A 100 -1.49 18.00 0.22
C LYS A 100 -2.14 18.95 1.21
N LYS A 101 -2.55 18.46 2.38
CA LYS A 101 -3.11 19.24 3.49
C LYS A 101 -2.06 19.65 4.52
N GLY A 102 -0.76 19.41 4.26
CA GLY A 102 0.34 19.76 5.15
C GLY A 102 0.55 18.80 6.33
N TYR A 103 -0.06 17.61 6.30
CA TYR A 103 0.22 16.52 7.23
C TYR A 103 1.23 15.57 6.62
N PHE A 104 2.31 15.27 7.34
CA PHE A 104 3.37 14.43 6.82
C PHE A 104 3.38 13.06 7.50
N SER A 105 3.87 12.07 6.76
CA SER A 105 4.07 10.72 7.25
C SER A 105 5.51 10.53 7.71
N TYR A 106 5.70 9.85 8.84
CA TYR A 106 7.01 9.66 9.44
C TYR A 106 7.29 8.19 9.71
N GLN A 107 8.53 7.77 9.44
CA GLN A 107 9.06 6.50 9.91
C GLN A 107 10.01 6.75 11.07
N VAL A 108 9.82 6.03 12.17
CA VAL A 108 10.70 6.04 13.34
C VAL A 108 11.66 4.85 13.26
N ASN A 109 12.96 5.13 13.16
CA ASN A 109 13.96 4.10 12.88
C ASN A 109 14.34 3.25 14.09
N SER A 110 14.12 3.75 15.30
CA SER A 110 14.32 3.01 16.56
C SER A 110 13.31 1.89 16.74
N VAL A 111 12.08 2.07 16.20
CA VAL A 111 11.05 1.03 16.22
C VAL A 111 11.20 0.14 14.99
N LYS A 112 11.63 -1.09 15.21
CA LYS A 112 11.86 -2.07 14.16
C LYS A 112 10.80 -3.16 14.25
N VAL A 113 10.25 -3.56 13.11
CA VAL A 113 9.29 -4.66 13.00
C VAL A 113 9.69 -5.61 11.88
N LYS A 114 9.17 -6.82 11.98
CA LYS A 114 9.33 -7.87 10.97
C LYS A 114 7.94 -8.44 10.68
N SER A 115 7.68 -8.75 9.41
CA SER A 115 6.50 -9.52 9.03
C SER A 115 6.83 -11.00 9.15
N THR A 116 5.93 -11.77 9.76
CA THR A 116 6.06 -13.25 9.83
C THR A 116 5.64 -13.91 8.52
N GLY A 117 5.17 -13.13 7.56
CA GLY A 117 4.66 -13.61 6.28
C GLY A 117 3.14 -13.52 6.19
N ARG A 118 2.54 -14.28 5.28
CA ARG A 118 1.08 -14.25 5.10
C ARG A 118 0.37 -14.90 6.28
N SER A 119 -0.60 -14.19 6.84
CA SER A 119 -1.47 -14.69 7.91
C SER A 119 -2.59 -15.62 7.40
N VAL A 120 -2.71 -15.81 6.08
CA VAL A 120 -3.77 -16.64 5.47
C VAL A 120 -3.15 -17.88 4.84
N GLU A 121 -3.41 -19.03 5.44
CA GLU A 121 -3.20 -20.34 4.82
C GLU A 121 -4.38 -20.65 3.90
N THR A 122 -4.10 -20.93 2.62
CA THR A 122 -5.13 -21.30 1.66
C THR A 122 -4.76 -22.62 1.00
N GLN A 123 -5.76 -23.44 0.72
CA GLN A 123 -5.59 -24.70 -0.02
C GLN A 123 -5.19 -24.44 -1.50
N ASN A 124 -5.38 -23.22 -2.01
CA ASN A 124 -5.05 -22.83 -3.38
C ASN A 124 -4.26 -21.51 -3.42
N GLU A 125 -2.96 -21.59 -3.16
CA GLU A 125 -2.05 -20.43 -3.20
C GLU A 125 -2.02 -19.71 -4.55
N ASN A 126 -2.22 -20.43 -5.66
CA ASN A 126 -2.19 -19.82 -6.99
C ASN A 126 -3.37 -18.89 -7.21
N ASP A 127 -4.56 -19.27 -6.78
CA ASP A 127 -5.76 -18.45 -6.93
C ASP A 127 -5.68 -17.23 -6.03
N LEU A 128 -5.26 -17.39 -4.78
CA LEU A 128 -5.01 -16.25 -3.90
C LEU A 128 -3.98 -15.27 -4.51
N ASN A 129 -2.86 -15.78 -5.03
CA ASN A 129 -1.85 -14.97 -5.69
C ASN A 129 -2.41 -14.18 -6.88
N ASN A 130 -3.26 -14.82 -7.68
CA ASN A 130 -3.89 -14.18 -8.83
C ASN A 130 -4.85 -13.05 -8.40
N ILE A 131 -5.65 -13.29 -7.35
CA ILE A 131 -6.54 -12.29 -6.76
C ILE A 131 -5.73 -11.08 -6.21
N LEU A 132 -4.66 -11.33 -5.47
CA LEU A 132 -3.77 -10.28 -4.96
C LEU A 132 -3.15 -9.45 -6.09
N ILE A 133 -2.72 -10.10 -7.17
CA ILE A 133 -2.18 -9.42 -8.37
C ILE A 133 -3.23 -8.57 -9.06
N TRP A 134 -4.47 -9.06 -9.14
CA TRP A 134 -5.60 -8.33 -9.69
C TRP A 134 -5.85 -7.04 -8.89
N HIS A 135 -5.94 -7.15 -7.56
CA HIS A 135 -6.15 -5.99 -6.69
C HIS A 135 -4.97 -5.00 -6.76
N PHE A 136 -3.74 -5.51 -6.73
CA PHE A 136 -2.57 -4.64 -6.79
C PHE A 136 -2.56 -3.75 -8.04
N ILE A 137 -2.84 -4.32 -9.22
CA ILE A 137 -2.84 -3.54 -10.46
C ILE A 137 -4.05 -2.64 -10.59
N TRP A 138 -5.23 -3.10 -10.12
CA TRP A 138 -6.44 -2.32 -10.07
C TRP A 138 -6.23 -1.05 -9.21
N SER A 139 -5.77 -1.23 -7.99
CA SER A 139 -5.52 -0.16 -7.03
C SER A 139 -4.41 0.79 -7.49
N LYS A 140 -3.36 0.25 -8.12
CA LYS A 140 -2.27 1.06 -8.66
C LYS A 140 -2.74 2.03 -9.75
N TYR A 141 -3.59 1.58 -10.67
CA TYR A 141 -4.16 2.47 -11.68
C TYR A 141 -5.16 3.45 -11.06
N TYR A 142 -6.03 2.99 -10.16
CA TYR A 142 -7.01 3.83 -9.48
C TYR A 142 -6.33 4.96 -8.69
N PHE A 143 -5.27 4.66 -7.94
CA PHE A 143 -4.45 5.68 -7.28
C PHE A 143 -3.82 6.66 -8.27
N SER A 144 -3.24 6.16 -9.37
CA SER A 144 -2.69 7.02 -10.43
C SER A 144 -3.76 7.96 -10.98
N LYS A 145 -4.96 7.44 -11.25
CA LYS A 145 -6.11 8.22 -11.74
C LYS A 145 -6.50 9.33 -10.75
N LYS A 146 -6.51 9.05 -9.44
CA LYS A 146 -6.75 10.08 -8.40
C LYS A 146 -5.65 11.14 -8.36
N LYS A 147 -4.41 10.75 -8.63
CA LYS A 147 -3.23 11.63 -8.56
C LYS A 147 -3.05 12.50 -9.80
N TYR A 148 -3.22 11.95 -11.00
CA TYR A 148 -2.88 12.59 -12.28
C TYR A 148 -4.08 12.79 -13.22
N GLY A 149 -5.26 12.32 -12.84
CA GLY A 149 -6.44 12.28 -13.71
C GLY A 149 -6.44 11.07 -14.67
N LYS A 150 -7.60 10.80 -15.25
CA LYS A 150 -7.83 9.61 -16.12
C LYS A 150 -6.94 9.62 -17.36
N PHE A 151 -6.84 10.75 -18.04
CA PHE A 151 -6.10 10.89 -19.32
C PHE A 151 -4.61 10.56 -19.13
N PHE A 152 -3.91 11.25 -18.23
CA PHE A 152 -2.50 11.02 -17.99
C PHE A 152 -2.22 9.62 -17.44
N SER A 153 -3.07 9.11 -16.56
CA SER A 153 -2.90 7.75 -16.04
C SER A 153 -3.06 6.70 -17.14
N THR A 154 -3.96 6.90 -18.08
CA THR A 154 -4.09 6.00 -19.22
C THR A 154 -2.81 5.98 -20.06
N ILE A 155 -2.24 7.14 -20.36
CA ILE A 155 -0.96 7.23 -21.08
C ILE A 155 0.16 6.50 -20.31
N ILE A 156 0.30 6.77 -19.01
CA ILE A 156 1.33 6.15 -18.16
C ILE A 156 1.21 4.61 -18.14
N PHE A 157 -0.02 4.08 -18.17
CA PHE A 157 -0.27 2.64 -18.07
C PHE A 157 -0.35 1.92 -19.43
N THR A 158 -0.43 2.63 -20.54
CA THR A 158 -0.45 2.04 -21.90
C THR A 158 0.75 1.13 -22.18
N PRO A 159 2.01 1.51 -21.90
CA PRO A 159 3.15 0.61 -22.10
C PRO A 159 3.07 -0.67 -21.26
N LEU A 160 2.55 -0.58 -20.04
CA LEU A 160 2.32 -1.74 -19.20
C LEU A 160 1.23 -2.65 -19.77
N LEU A 161 0.15 -2.07 -20.30
CA LEU A 161 -0.93 -2.81 -20.96
C LEU A 161 -0.40 -3.60 -22.15
N LEU A 162 0.37 -2.97 -23.05
CA LEU A 162 1.00 -3.61 -24.19
C LEU A 162 1.94 -4.74 -23.76
N ARG A 163 2.77 -4.50 -22.75
CA ARG A 163 3.67 -5.52 -22.19
C ARG A 163 2.92 -6.74 -21.66
N ILE A 164 1.76 -6.53 -21.02
CA ILE A 164 0.92 -7.63 -20.53
C ILE A 164 0.41 -8.48 -21.70
N TYR A 165 -0.07 -7.86 -22.78
CA TYR A 165 -0.53 -8.59 -23.97
C TYR A 165 0.59 -9.41 -24.62
N ILE A 166 1.77 -8.81 -24.83
CA ILE A 166 2.95 -9.48 -25.36
C ILE A 166 3.30 -10.71 -24.50
N LYS A 167 3.29 -10.56 -23.17
CA LYS A 167 3.59 -11.66 -22.27
C LYS A 167 2.54 -12.78 -22.31
N ILE A 168 1.27 -12.44 -22.41
CA ILE A 168 0.21 -13.44 -22.57
C ILE A 168 0.45 -14.24 -23.85
N LEU A 169 0.73 -13.57 -24.97
CA LEU A 169 1.00 -14.23 -26.26
C LEU A 169 2.23 -15.13 -26.18
N PHE A 170 3.35 -14.61 -25.70
CA PHE A 170 4.60 -15.36 -25.55
C PHE A 170 4.42 -16.61 -24.69
N TYR A 171 3.81 -16.47 -23.48
CA TYR A 171 3.65 -17.61 -22.59
C TYR A 171 2.58 -18.62 -23.05
N LYS A 172 1.65 -18.21 -23.93
CA LYS A 172 0.77 -19.16 -24.64
C LYS A 172 1.57 -20.03 -25.61
N ILE A 173 2.48 -19.43 -26.39
CA ILE A 173 3.35 -20.15 -27.33
C ILE A 173 4.23 -21.15 -26.58
N VAL A 174 4.87 -20.74 -25.48
CA VAL A 174 5.70 -21.63 -24.65
C VAL A 174 4.90 -22.54 -23.70
N ARG A 175 3.57 -22.59 -23.83
CA ARG A 175 2.64 -23.47 -23.10
C ARG A 175 2.73 -23.38 -21.56
N LYS A 176 3.11 -22.23 -21.01
CA LYS A 176 3.19 -21.99 -19.55
C LYS A 176 1.86 -21.46 -18.99
N LYS A 177 0.87 -22.35 -18.85
CA LYS A 177 -0.51 -22.02 -18.46
C LYS A 177 -0.61 -21.16 -17.19
N LEU A 178 0.04 -21.54 -16.11
CA LEU A 178 0.00 -20.79 -14.83
C LEU A 178 0.44 -19.32 -14.98
N ILE A 179 1.49 -19.09 -15.82
CA ILE A 179 1.98 -17.73 -16.06
C ILE A 179 0.99 -16.95 -16.93
N VAL A 180 0.37 -17.61 -17.90
CA VAL A 180 -0.69 -17.01 -18.74
C VAL A 180 -1.85 -16.55 -17.86
N ASP A 181 -2.31 -17.38 -16.94
CA ASP A 181 -3.44 -17.06 -16.07
C ASP A 181 -3.11 -15.88 -15.13
N LYS A 182 -1.92 -15.85 -14.55
CA LYS A 182 -1.40 -14.70 -13.78
C LYS A 182 -1.48 -13.39 -14.59
N TYR A 183 -1.08 -13.38 -15.86
CA TYR A 183 -1.13 -12.18 -16.70
C TYR A 183 -2.55 -11.84 -17.15
N LYS A 184 -3.46 -12.82 -17.29
CA LYS A 184 -4.89 -12.56 -17.55
C LYS A 184 -5.53 -11.83 -16.35
N TYR A 185 -5.30 -12.27 -15.10
CA TYR A 185 -5.78 -11.57 -13.92
C TYR A 185 -5.24 -10.14 -13.84
N ARG A 186 -3.96 -9.97 -14.16
CA ARG A 186 -3.34 -8.64 -14.22
C ARG A 186 -3.96 -7.75 -15.30
N LEU A 187 -4.26 -8.31 -16.47
CA LEU A 187 -4.93 -7.61 -17.56
C LEU A 187 -6.35 -7.18 -17.18
N ASP A 188 -7.11 -8.11 -16.60
CA ASP A 188 -8.49 -7.86 -16.19
C ASP A 188 -8.57 -6.77 -15.12
N GLY A 189 -7.78 -6.86 -14.05
CA GLY A 189 -7.72 -5.83 -13.01
C GLY A 189 -7.39 -4.45 -13.55
N LEU A 190 -6.39 -4.35 -14.46
CA LEU A 190 -6.06 -3.08 -15.10
C LEU A 190 -7.21 -2.54 -15.94
N LYS A 191 -7.80 -3.36 -16.81
CA LYS A 191 -8.93 -2.95 -17.67
C LYS A 191 -10.14 -2.51 -16.85
N LYS A 192 -10.51 -3.27 -15.82
CA LYS A 192 -11.66 -2.94 -14.94
C LYS A 192 -11.44 -1.59 -14.24
N SER A 193 -10.24 -1.33 -13.74
CA SER A 193 -9.90 -0.04 -13.14
C SER A 193 -9.93 1.11 -14.15
N MET A 194 -9.43 0.90 -15.38
CA MET A 194 -9.50 1.89 -16.48
C MET A 194 -10.94 2.22 -16.88
N MET A 195 -11.82 1.23 -16.88
CA MET A 195 -13.26 1.36 -17.16
C MET A 195 -14.03 2.00 -16.00
N GLY A 196 -13.45 2.13 -14.82
CA GLY A 196 -14.11 2.65 -13.62
C GLY A 196 -14.98 1.62 -12.91
N ILE A 197 -14.79 0.34 -13.20
CA ILE A 197 -15.49 -0.74 -12.51
C ILE A 197 -14.87 -0.93 -11.14
N SER A 198 -15.69 -1.09 -10.11
CA SER A 198 -15.26 -1.23 -8.72
C SER A 198 -14.34 -2.44 -8.48
N SER A 199 -13.60 -2.39 -7.39
CA SER A 199 -12.77 -3.50 -6.92
C SER A 199 -13.66 -4.61 -6.33
N TYR A 200 -14.17 -5.52 -7.19
CA TYR A 200 -15.20 -6.50 -6.84
C TYR A 200 -14.67 -7.91 -6.53
N LEU A 201 -13.49 -8.25 -7.04
CA LEU A 201 -12.95 -9.62 -6.87
C LEU A 201 -12.72 -9.90 -5.39
N ARG A 202 -13.17 -11.05 -4.90
CA ARG A 202 -13.00 -11.49 -3.53
C ARG A 202 -12.27 -12.84 -3.52
N PRO A 203 -11.49 -13.14 -2.44
CA PRO A 203 -10.86 -14.44 -2.23
C PRO A 203 -11.88 -15.58 -2.15
#